data_d9cc5acf715f99977131d0549c5af5fc
#
_entry.id   d9cc5acf715f99977131d0549c5af5fc
#
_cell.length_a   1.000
_cell.length_b   1.000
_cell.length_c   1.000
_cell.angle_alpha   90.00
_cell.angle_beta   90.00
_cell.angle_gamma   90.00
#
_symmetry.space_group_name_H-M   'P 1'
#
loop_
_entity.id
_entity.type
_entity.pdbx_description
1 polymer ?
#
loop_
_entity_poly.entity_id
_entity_poly.type
_entity_poly.pdbx_seq_one_letter_code
_entity_poly.pdbx_strand_id
1 'polypeptide(L)'
;MKKKIFLSILIFVLLPTLFGFQSINHKDFFVLFNHKIGESYKRIELLNKKSNLAKLGKEEVAGKISGKIYYHAKINGLGGLVTIRYENFSDEEGWVFNGEIVTKANIKGNGNFDGKVDVSGLYNATVYFDKVKLENNLPSEGSYGVAFAGESRKEVSYKAFFE
;
A
#
# COMPACT_ATOMS: atom_id res chain seq x y z
N MET A 1 49.73 -9.58 -8.62
CA MET A 1 48.52 -8.72 -8.76
C MET A 1 47.18 -9.44 -8.97
N LYS A 2 47.14 -10.71 -9.40
CA LYS A 2 45.87 -11.43 -9.71
C LYS A 2 45.06 -11.92 -8.50
N LYS A 3 45.67 -12.08 -7.31
CA LYS A 3 44.95 -12.59 -6.11
C LYS A 3 44.06 -11.57 -5.41
N LYS A 4 44.32 -10.26 -5.53
CA LYS A 4 43.52 -9.22 -4.86
C LYS A 4 42.17 -8.95 -5.57
N ILE A 5 42.09 -9.17 -6.90
CA ILE A 5 40.87 -8.97 -7.66
C ILE A 5 39.84 -10.08 -7.37
N PHE A 6 40.33 -11.31 -7.13
CA PHE A 6 39.42 -12.44 -6.83
C PHE A 6 38.75 -12.31 -5.46
N LEU A 7 39.43 -11.73 -4.48
CA LEU A 7 38.86 -11.51 -3.14
C LEU A 7 37.81 -10.43 -3.13
N SER A 8 37.95 -9.37 -3.95
CA SER A 8 36.98 -8.30 -4.08
C SER A 8 35.69 -8.77 -4.76
N ILE A 9 35.76 -9.66 -5.75
CA ILE A 9 34.59 -10.22 -6.41
C ILE A 9 33.84 -11.18 -5.48
N LEU A 10 34.55 -11.95 -4.64
CA LEU A 10 33.94 -12.87 -3.69
C LEU A 10 33.18 -12.14 -2.59
N ILE A 11 33.66 -10.98 -2.14
CA ILE A 11 32.98 -10.14 -1.14
C ILE A 11 31.68 -9.52 -1.76
N PHE A 12 31.69 -9.16 -3.04
CA PHE A 12 30.51 -8.59 -3.70
C PHE A 12 29.38 -9.61 -3.98
N VAL A 13 29.74 -10.89 -4.13
CA VAL A 13 28.78 -11.98 -4.33
C VAL A 13 28.18 -12.47 -3.00
N LEU A 14 28.89 -12.31 -1.88
CA LEU A 14 28.42 -12.76 -0.55
C LEU A 14 27.62 -11.68 0.21
N LEU A 15 27.73 -10.41 -0.16
CA LEU A 15 26.99 -9.32 0.48
C LEU A 15 25.45 -9.41 0.37
N PRO A 16 24.86 -9.89 -0.73
CA PRO A 16 23.41 -10.06 -0.80
C PRO A 16 22.86 -11.17 0.10
N THR A 17 23.68 -12.12 0.51
CA THR A 17 23.25 -13.25 1.35
C THR A 17 23.32 -12.94 2.85
N LEU A 18 23.94 -11.83 3.25
CA LEU A 18 24.03 -11.40 4.66
C LEU A 18 22.90 -10.43 5.07
N PHE A 19 22.17 -9.83 4.12
CA PHE A 19 20.88 -9.25 4.40
C PHE A 19 19.87 -10.38 4.44
N GLY A 20 19.79 -11.05 5.59
CA GLY A 20 18.76 -12.04 5.84
C GLY A 20 17.42 -11.37 5.56
N PHE A 21 16.71 -11.84 4.54
CA PHE A 21 15.29 -11.53 4.39
C PHE A 21 14.66 -11.91 5.72
N GLN A 22 14.30 -10.92 6.51
CA GLN A 22 13.53 -11.17 7.71
C GLN A 22 12.26 -11.89 7.25
N SER A 23 12.12 -13.16 7.59
CA SER A 23 10.94 -13.93 7.25
C SER A 23 9.78 -13.35 8.07
N ILE A 24 9.04 -12.44 7.44
CA ILE A 24 7.83 -11.90 8.01
C ILE A 24 6.66 -12.80 7.61
N ASN A 25 5.78 -13.13 8.53
CA ASN A 25 4.56 -13.84 8.17
C ASN A 25 3.54 -12.90 7.50
N HIS A 26 2.55 -13.46 6.81
CA HIS A 26 1.57 -12.71 6.02
C HIS A 26 0.75 -11.73 6.86
N LYS A 27 0.40 -12.09 8.11
CA LYS A 27 -0.35 -11.23 9.02
C LYS A 27 0.48 -10.03 9.45
N ASP A 28 1.70 -10.24 9.93
CA ASP A 28 2.57 -9.18 10.41
C ASP A 28 2.97 -8.23 9.27
N PHE A 29 3.20 -8.78 8.07
CA PHE A 29 3.40 -7.97 6.88
C PHE A 29 2.18 -7.10 6.58
N PHE A 30 0.96 -7.66 6.67
CA PHE A 30 -0.27 -6.92 6.41
C PHE A 30 -0.47 -5.78 7.41
N VAL A 31 -0.22 -6.00 8.71
CA VAL A 31 -0.27 -4.96 9.75
C VAL A 31 0.73 -3.83 9.43
N LEU A 32 1.96 -4.18 9.09
CA LEU A 32 3.00 -3.22 8.72
C LEU A 32 2.63 -2.43 7.45
N PHE A 33 2.12 -3.13 6.43
CA PHE A 33 1.62 -2.52 5.19
C PHE A 33 0.50 -1.49 5.49
N ASN A 34 -0.48 -1.85 6.34
CA ASN A 34 -1.58 -0.96 6.71
C ASN A 34 -1.08 0.30 7.39
N HIS A 35 -0.09 0.18 8.26
CA HIS A 35 0.54 1.34 8.90
C HIS A 35 1.17 2.26 7.85
N LYS A 36 1.97 1.70 6.93
CA LYS A 36 2.68 2.46 5.89
C LYS A 36 1.72 3.11 4.88
N ILE A 37 0.70 2.40 4.43
CA ILE A 37 -0.28 2.96 3.51
C ILE A 37 -1.17 4.00 4.20
N GLY A 38 -1.45 3.82 5.48
CA GLY A 38 -2.19 4.78 6.30
C GLY A 38 -1.51 6.14 6.42
N GLU A 39 -0.18 6.19 6.45
CA GLU A 39 0.58 7.44 6.41
C GLU A 39 0.37 8.20 5.10
N SER A 40 0.27 7.50 3.97
CA SER A 40 -0.03 8.11 2.68
C SER A 40 -1.44 8.71 2.63
N TYR A 41 -2.44 8.07 3.24
CA TYR A 41 -3.80 8.61 3.38
C TYR A 41 -3.83 9.91 4.18
N LYS A 42 -3.08 10.01 5.28
CA LYS A 42 -2.97 11.25 6.07
C LYS A 42 -2.46 12.42 5.23
N ARG A 43 -1.53 12.18 4.30
CA ARG A 43 -1.04 13.22 3.41
C ARG A 43 -2.12 13.71 2.44
N ILE A 44 -2.90 12.79 1.86
CA ILE A 44 -4.04 13.11 1.00
C ILE A 44 -5.07 13.94 1.82
N GLU A 45 -5.39 13.52 3.03
CA GLU A 45 -6.33 14.20 3.91
C GLU A 45 -5.88 15.62 4.25
N LEU A 46 -4.59 15.83 4.54
CA LEU A 46 -4.03 17.14 4.84
C LEU A 46 -4.10 18.10 3.64
N LEU A 47 -3.91 17.59 2.42
CA LEU A 47 -4.07 18.37 1.20
C LEU A 47 -5.54 18.74 0.98
N ASN A 48 -6.46 17.80 1.15
CA ASN A 48 -7.90 18.03 1.03
C ASN A 48 -8.40 19.09 2.03
N LYS A 49 -7.87 19.11 3.27
CA LYS A 49 -8.18 20.15 4.25
C LYS A 49 -7.68 21.54 3.85
N LYS A 50 -6.55 21.62 3.15
CA LYS A 50 -5.99 22.91 2.66
C LYS A 50 -6.71 23.42 1.41
N SER A 51 -7.26 22.54 0.58
CA SER A 51 -7.86 22.90 -0.72
C SER A 51 -9.34 23.29 -0.65
N ASN A 52 -9.91 23.54 0.53
CA ASN A 52 -11.36 23.73 0.70
C ASN A 52 -12.17 22.66 -0.02
N LEU A 53 -12.58 21.64 0.66
CA LEU A 53 -13.30 20.41 0.28
C LEU A 53 -14.38 20.48 -0.84
N ALA A 54 -14.68 21.66 -1.34
CA ALA A 54 -15.65 21.88 -2.42
C ALA A 54 -15.15 21.52 -3.83
N LYS A 55 -13.85 21.28 -4.00
CA LYS A 55 -13.29 20.85 -5.29
C LYS A 55 -13.00 19.34 -5.23
N LEU A 56 -14.05 18.54 -5.27
CA LEU A 56 -13.99 17.16 -5.67
C LEU A 56 -13.30 17.07 -7.03
N GLY A 57 -12.06 16.64 -7.05
CA GLY A 57 -11.23 16.69 -8.22
C GLY A 57 -10.20 15.57 -8.22
N LYS A 58 -9.35 15.62 -9.21
CA LYS A 58 -8.17 14.80 -9.29
C LYS A 58 -7.03 15.55 -8.61
N GLU A 59 -6.38 14.92 -7.64
CA GLU A 59 -5.19 15.45 -7.00
C GLU A 59 -4.01 14.48 -7.17
N GLU A 60 -2.83 15.04 -7.18
CA GLU A 60 -1.58 14.30 -7.31
C GLU A 60 -0.68 14.66 -6.11
N VAL A 61 -0.15 13.64 -5.46
CA VAL A 61 0.75 13.76 -4.31
C VAL A 61 2.08 13.11 -4.65
N ALA A 62 3.12 13.88 -4.78
CA ALA A 62 4.47 13.35 -4.98
C ALA A 62 4.97 12.59 -3.74
N GLY A 63 5.61 11.44 -3.94
CA GLY A 63 6.35 10.74 -2.90
C GLY A 63 7.57 11.55 -2.45
N LYS A 64 8.00 11.38 -1.22
CA LYS A 64 9.20 12.05 -0.71
C LYS A 64 10.48 11.55 -1.36
N ILE A 65 10.50 10.28 -1.74
CA ILE A 65 11.65 9.61 -2.38
C ILE A 65 11.40 9.45 -3.88
N SER A 66 10.24 8.89 -4.27
CA SER A 66 9.92 8.65 -5.67
C SER A 66 8.42 8.56 -5.92
N GLY A 67 8.03 8.63 -7.19
CA GLY A 67 6.69 8.37 -7.68
C GLY A 67 5.62 9.31 -7.13
N LYS A 68 4.38 8.87 -7.22
CA LYS A 68 3.23 9.69 -6.84
C LYS A 68 1.97 8.87 -6.55
N ILE A 69 1.05 9.50 -5.84
CA ILE A 69 -0.31 9.03 -5.64
C ILE A 69 -1.23 9.91 -6.46
N TYR A 70 -2.15 9.27 -7.17
CA TYR A 70 -3.30 9.93 -7.78
C TYR A 70 -4.53 9.67 -6.93
N TYR A 71 -5.17 10.72 -6.52
CA TYR A 71 -6.43 10.69 -5.79
C TYR A 71 -7.54 11.23 -6.68
N HIS A 72 -8.64 10.49 -6.79
CA HIS A 72 -9.80 10.91 -7.54
C HIS A 72 -11.07 10.60 -6.76
N ALA A 73 -11.83 11.62 -6.40
CA ALA A 73 -13.12 11.49 -5.74
C ALA A 73 -14.25 12.00 -6.64
N LYS A 74 -15.32 11.21 -6.73
CA LYS A 74 -16.59 11.58 -7.38
C LYS A 74 -17.71 11.40 -6.36
N ILE A 75 -18.51 12.45 -6.16
CA ILE A 75 -19.77 12.33 -5.42
C ILE A 75 -20.89 12.12 -6.41
N ASN A 76 -21.79 11.19 -6.10
CA ASN A 76 -22.98 10.90 -6.88
C ASN A 76 -24.18 10.72 -5.92
N GLY A 77 -24.99 11.77 -5.79
CA GLY A 77 -26.11 11.80 -4.85
C GLY A 77 -25.64 11.65 -3.38
N LEU A 78 -26.15 10.64 -2.69
CA LEU A 78 -25.83 10.35 -1.28
C LEU A 78 -24.62 9.40 -1.11
N GLY A 79 -23.84 9.19 -2.16
CA GLY A 79 -22.68 8.33 -2.12
C GLY A 79 -21.49 8.90 -2.88
N GLY A 80 -20.36 8.20 -2.83
CA GLY A 80 -19.15 8.59 -3.52
C GLY A 80 -18.30 7.40 -3.96
N LEU A 81 -17.46 7.67 -4.92
CA LEU A 81 -16.40 6.81 -5.40
C LEU A 81 -15.08 7.52 -5.15
N VAL A 82 -14.17 6.87 -4.46
CA VAL A 82 -12.79 7.33 -4.27
C VAL A 82 -11.85 6.31 -4.90
N THR A 83 -10.99 6.78 -5.78
CA THR A 83 -9.92 5.98 -6.38
C THR A 83 -8.58 6.54 -5.93
N ILE A 84 -7.72 5.68 -5.40
CA ILE A 84 -6.36 6.00 -5.04
C ILE A 84 -5.44 5.07 -5.82
N ARG A 85 -4.60 5.65 -6.68
CA ARG A 85 -3.64 4.92 -7.50
C ARG A 85 -2.22 5.33 -7.12
N TYR A 86 -1.39 4.35 -6.85
CA TYR A 86 0.03 4.49 -6.56
C TYR A 86 0.84 4.20 -7.82
N GLU A 87 1.76 5.08 -8.17
CA GLU A 87 2.73 4.89 -9.26
C GLU A 87 4.15 5.08 -8.72
N ASN A 88 4.85 3.96 -8.48
CA ASN A 88 6.19 3.93 -7.90
C ASN A 88 6.33 4.82 -6.66
N PHE A 89 5.25 4.95 -5.92
CA PHE A 89 5.17 5.85 -4.78
C PHE A 89 6.02 5.34 -3.62
N SER A 90 6.89 6.22 -3.12
CA SER A 90 7.75 5.95 -1.98
C SER A 90 7.93 7.19 -1.13
N ASP A 91 7.60 7.08 0.15
CA ASP A 91 7.86 8.12 1.16
C ASP A 91 9.00 7.72 2.09
N GLU A 92 9.42 6.46 2.06
CA GLU A 92 10.43 5.88 2.94
C GLU A 92 11.25 4.83 2.19
N GLU A 93 12.54 4.74 2.46
CA GLU A 93 13.42 3.75 1.86
C GLU A 93 12.91 2.32 2.09
N GLY A 94 13.01 1.50 1.04
CA GLY A 94 12.61 0.09 1.09
C GLY A 94 11.10 -0.15 0.92
N TRP A 95 10.29 0.89 0.69
CA TRP A 95 8.86 0.76 0.43
C TRP A 95 8.47 1.49 -0.85
N VAL A 96 8.12 0.74 -1.87
CA VAL A 96 7.61 1.26 -3.14
C VAL A 96 6.26 0.61 -3.42
N PHE A 97 5.25 1.44 -3.63
CA PHE A 97 3.87 1.01 -3.87
C PHE A 97 3.46 1.25 -5.32
N ASN A 98 2.81 0.24 -5.91
CA ASN A 98 2.16 0.30 -7.21
C ASN A 98 0.79 -0.36 -7.13
N GLY A 99 -0.21 0.24 -7.76
CA GLY A 99 -1.55 -0.35 -7.79
C GLY A 99 -2.66 0.64 -7.50
N GLU A 100 -3.86 0.10 -7.26
CA GLU A 100 -5.05 0.93 -7.12
C GLU A 100 -6.00 0.35 -6.07
N ILE A 101 -6.62 1.25 -5.32
CA ILE A 101 -7.71 0.95 -4.38
C ILE A 101 -8.91 1.81 -4.75
N VAL A 102 -10.06 1.18 -4.90
CA VAL A 102 -11.33 1.84 -5.22
C VAL A 102 -12.29 1.65 -4.07
N THR A 103 -12.73 2.74 -3.48
CA THR A 103 -13.71 2.78 -2.38
C THR A 103 -15.03 3.33 -2.87
N LYS A 104 -16.12 2.61 -2.61
CA LYS A 104 -17.49 3.08 -2.81
C LYS A 104 -18.16 3.17 -1.45
N ALA A 105 -18.61 4.37 -1.06
CA ALA A 105 -19.27 4.54 0.23
C ALA A 105 -20.38 5.60 0.13
N ASN A 106 -21.38 5.48 1.00
CA ASN A 106 -22.40 6.51 1.20
C ASN A 106 -21.93 7.55 2.25
N ILE A 107 -22.73 8.59 2.46
CA ILE A 107 -22.44 9.67 3.41
C ILE A 107 -22.32 9.20 4.87
N LYS A 108 -22.82 7.99 5.20
CA LYS A 108 -22.66 7.37 6.52
C LYS A 108 -21.39 6.53 6.63
N GLY A 109 -20.56 6.47 5.57
CA GLY A 109 -19.35 5.66 5.54
C GLY A 109 -19.61 4.15 5.38
N ASN A 110 -20.80 3.76 4.92
CA ASN A 110 -21.13 2.38 4.61
C ASN A 110 -20.91 2.11 3.12
N GLY A 111 -20.20 1.03 2.82
CA GLY A 111 -19.85 0.71 1.44
C GLY A 111 -18.89 -0.47 1.34
N ASN A 112 -18.02 -0.41 0.37
CA ASN A 112 -16.96 -1.38 0.19
C ASN A 112 -15.73 -0.75 -0.46
N PHE A 113 -14.59 -1.44 -0.34
CA PHE A 113 -13.43 -1.15 -1.14
C PHE A 113 -12.82 -2.42 -1.71
N ASP A 114 -12.25 -2.26 -2.89
CA ASP A 114 -11.59 -3.29 -3.67
C ASP A 114 -10.26 -2.77 -4.16
N GLY A 115 -9.30 -3.64 -4.42
CA GLY A 115 -8.06 -3.22 -5.03
C GLY A 115 -6.92 -4.18 -4.87
N LYS A 116 -5.80 -3.74 -5.43
CA LYS A 116 -4.55 -4.46 -5.39
C LYS A 116 -3.41 -3.47 -5.29
N VAL A 117 -2.48 -3.72 -4.38
CA VAL A 117 -1.26 -2.94 -4.23
C VAL A 117 -0.05 -3.88 -4.22
N ASP A 118 0.82 -3.70 -5.19
CA ASP A 118 2.12 -4.36 -5.24
C ASP A 118 3.11 -3.54 -4.40
N VAL A 119 3.86 -4.22 -3.57
CA VAL A 119 4.91 -3.65 -2.71
C VAL A 119 6.25 -4.20 -3.15
N SER A 120 7.23 -3.33 -3.33
CA SER A 120 8.61 -3.71 -3.64
C SER A 120 9.61 -2.95 -2.79
N GLY A 121 10.84 -3.45 -2.72
CA GLY A 121 11.92 -2.91 -1.89
C GLY A 121 12.37 -3.89 -0.83
N LEU A 122 12.14 -3.61 0.45
CA LEU A 122 12.43 -4.56 1.54
C LEU A 122 11.61 -5.85 1.45
N TYR A 123 10.40 -5.73 0.93
CA TYR A 123 9.49 -6.85 0.68
C TYR A 123 9.04 -6.83 -0.77
N ASN A 124 8.87 -8.01 -1.35
CA ASN A 124 8.22 -8.17 -2.64
C ASN A 124 6.92 -8.93 -2.42
N ALA A 125 5.83 -8.20 -2.33
CA ALA A 125 4.52 -8.74 -1.99
C ALA A 125 3.40 -8.02 -2.74
N THR A 126 2.27 -8.69 -2.86
CA THR A 126 1.02 -8.09 -3.35
C THR A 126 -0.02 -8.19 -2.25
N VAL A 127 -0.67 -7.08 -1.95
CA VAL A 127 -1.84 -7.03 -1.05
C VAL A 127 -3.10 -6.90 -1.89
N TYR A 128 -4.07 -7.75 -1.62
CA TYR A 128 -5.37 -7.80 -2.29
C TYR A 128 -6.47 -7.41 -1.32
N PHE A 129 -7.41 -6.63 -1.80
CA PHE A 129 -8.64 -6.24 -1.10
C PHE A 129 -9.82 -6.69 -1.96
N ASP A 130 -10.58 -7.67 -1.47
CA ASP A 130 -11.72 -8.22 -2.21
C ASP A 130 -13.01 -7.86 -1.50
N LYS A 131 -13.72 -6.87 -2.04
CA LYS A 131 -15.03 -6.40 -1.57
C LYS A 131 -15.07 -6.22 -0.04
N VAL A 132 -14.02 -5.62 0.51
CA VAL A 132 -13.97 -5.36 1.95
C VAL A 132 -15.08 -4.40 2.31
N LYS A 133 -16.01 -4.86 3.14
CA LYS A 133 -17.16 -4.10 3.57
C LYS A 133 -16.77 -3.02 4.56
N LEU A 134 -17.34 -1.84 4.41
CA LEU A 134 -17.20 -0.72 5.32
C LEU A 134 -18.49 -0.48 6.08
N GLU A 135 -18.37 -0.29 7.39
CA GLU A 135 -19.42 0.21 8.26
C GLU A 135 -18.87 1.38 9.06
N ASN A 136 -19.50 2.55 8.93
CA ASN A 136 -19.04 3.79 9.56
C ASN A 136 -17.55 4.12 9.25
N ASN A 137 -17.13 3.91 7.99
CA ASN A 137 -15.75 4.04 7.49
C ASN A 137 -14.73 3.04 8.08
N LEU A 138 -15.18 2.01 8.76
CA LEU A 138 -14.31 0.96 9.30
C LEU A 138 -14.55 -0.37 8.56
N PRO A 139 -13.50 -1.14 8.26
CA PRO A 139 -13.65 -2.49 7.73
C PRO A 139 -14.45 -3.36 8.71
N SER A 140 -15.50 -4.04 8.21
CA SER A 140 -16.37 -4.90 9.01
C SER A 140 -16.35 -6.36 8.56
N GLU A 141 -16.26 -6.57 7.26
CA GLU A 141 -16.24 -7.90 6.62
C GLU A 141 -15.43 -7.86 5.34
N GLY A 142 -15.08 -9.02 4.80
CA GLY A 142 -14.43 -9.18 3.52
C GLY A 142 -13.11 -9.90 3.60
N SER A 143 -12.44 -10.02 2.47
CA SER A 143 -11.22 -10.78 2.33
C SER A 143 -10.05 -9.85 2.04
N TYR A 144 -8.99 -10.03 2.80
CA TYR A 144 -7.67 -9.50 2.54
C TYR A 144 -6.76 -10.64 2.16
N GLY A 145 -5.91 -10.45 1.19
CA GLY A 145 -4.93 -11.45 0.83
C GLY A 145 -3.55 -10.86 0.70
N VAL A 146 -2.54 -11.63 1.08
CA VAL A 146 -1.13 -11.30 0.87
C VAL A 146 -0.47 -12.43 0.10
N ALA A 147 0.26 -12.09 -0.95
CA ALA A 147 1.12 -13.00 -1.67
C ALA A 147 2.54 -12.44 -1.72
N PHE A 148 3.51 -13.13 -1.17
CA PHE A 148 4.92 -12.83 -1.41
C PHE A 148 5.35 -13.34 -2.79
N ALA A 149 6.42 -12.76 -3.34
CA ALA A 149 6.94 -13.17 -4.65
C ALA A 149 7.25 -14.68 -4.68
N GLY A 150 6.64 -15.37 -5.65
CA GLY A 150 6.77 -16.83 -5.80
C GLY A 150 5.88 -17.66 -4.89
N GLU A 151 5.05 -17.05 -4.04
CA GLU A 151 4.12 -17.74 -3.17
C GLU A 151 2.66 -17.57 -3.64
N SER A 152 1.82 -18.54 -3.27
CA SER A 152 0.38 -18.39 -3.43
C SER A 152 -0.17 -17.38 -2.42
N ARG A 153 -1.24 -16.67 -2.81
CA ARG A 153 -1.98 -15.78 -1.94
C ARG A 153 -2.47 -16.51 -0.70
N LYS A 154 -2.29 -15.90 0.46
CA LYS A 154 -2.87 -16.34 1.74
C LYS A 154 -3.84 -15.28 2.26
N GLU A 155 -4.98 -15.74 2.74
CA GLU A 155 -5.99 -14.88 3.34
C GLU A 155 -5.55 -14.42 4.73
N VAL A 156 -5.83 -13.14 5.01
CA VAL A 156 -5.58 -12.49 6.29
C VAL A 156 -6.92 -12.02 6.85
N SER A 157 -7.18 -12.27 8.11
CA SER A 157 -8.41 -11.82 8.75
C SER A 157 -8.52 -10.28 8.72
N TYR A 158 -9.72 -9.74 8.43
CA TYR A 158 -9.98 -8.30 8.50
C TYR A 158 -9.65 -7.71 9.88
N LYS A 159 -9.70 -8.51 10.96
CA LYS A 159 -9.32 -8.08 12.32
C LYS A 159 -7.88 -7.59 12.41
N ALA A 160 -6.98 -8.11 11.57
CA ALA A 160 -5.60 -7.64 11.49
C ALA A 160 -5.47 -6.18 11.03
N PHE A 161 -6.54 -5.57 10.52
CA PHE A 161 -6.57 -4.15 10.20
C PHE A 161 -6.53 -3.26 11.45
N PHE A 162 -6.96 -3.78 12.60
CA PHE A 162 -7.07 -3.03 13.86
C PHE A 162 -5.91 -3.31 14.84
N GLU A 163 -4.93 -4.12 14.45
CA GLU A 163 -3.72 -4.42 15.21
C GLU A 163 -2.59 -3.45 14.83
#